data_d4d6ce1583562b40a3ca211393ec611f
#
_entry.id   d4d6ce1583562b40a3ca211393ec611f
#
_cell.length_a   1.000
_cell.length_b   1.000
_cell.length_c   1.000
_cell.angle_alpha   90.00
_cell.angle_beta   90.00
_cell.angle_gamma   90.00
#
_symmetry.space_group_name_H-M   'P 1'
#
loop_
_entity.id
_entity.type
_entity.pdbx_description
1 polymer ?
#
loop_
_entity_poly.entity_id
_entity_poly.type
_entity_poly.pdbx_seq_one_letter_code
_entity_poly.pdbx_strand_id
1 'polypeptide(L)'
;MKLGKVIGRVTLSVACPAFKGARWLIINPSDRKTIKALSEDMESTALSPGPSPVVYDDLGAGVGDIIGYVEGAEAAAPFENPTPVDAINTAIIDRVFYNPFES
;
A
#
# COMPACT_ATOMS: atom_id res chain seq x y z
N MET A 1 9.68 3.11 4.13
CA MET A 1 8.22 3.05 3.96
C MET A 1 7.80 3.89 2.77
N LYS A 2 6.93 3.37 1.97
CA LYS A 2 6.34 4.08 0.82
C LYS A 2 4.87 4.36 1.11
N LEU A 3 4.32 5.36 0.45
CA LEU A 3 2.90 5.69 0.55
C LEU A 3 2.17 5.31 -0.73
N GLY A 4 0.91 4.92 -0.58
CA GLY A 4 0.06 4.66 -1.73
C GLY A 4 -1.40 4.61 -1.34
N LYS A 5 -2.26 4.76 -2.34
CA LYS A 5 -3.70 4.67 -2.14
C LYS A 5 -4.18 3.29 -2.58
N VAL A 6 -5.03 2.68 -1.77
CA VAL A 6 -5.63 1.38 -2.13
C VAL A 6 -6.65 1.60 -3.23
N ILE A 7 -6.45 0.95 -4.37
CA ILE A 7 -7.32 1.06 -5.55
C ILE A 7 -8.03 -0.25 -5.89
N GLY A 8 -7.72 -1.33 -5.20
CA GLY A 8 -8.37 -2.61 -5.44
C GLY A 8 -7.95 -3.68 -4.47
N ARG A 9 -8.53 -4.87 -4.63
CA ARG A 9 -8.21 -6.06 -3.84
C ARG A 9 -8.00 -7.25 -4.76
N VAL A 10 -7.18 -8.20 -4.29
CA VAL A 10 -6.97 -9.48 -4.95
C VAL A 10 -7.41 -10.58 -3.99
N THR A 11 -8.17 -11.53 -4.50
CA THR A 11 -8.48 -12.77 -3.78
C THR A 11 -7.79 -13.93 -4.47
N LEU A 12 -7.22 -14.84 -3.68
CA LEU A 12 -6.48 -16.00 -4.19
C LEU A 12 -7.37 -17.23 -4.15
N SER A 13 -7.52 -17.93 -5.28
CA SER A 13 -8.26 -19.20 -5.32
C SER A 13 -7.38 -20.37 -4.89
N VAL A 14 -6.09 -20.31 -5.22
CA VAL A 14 -5.08 -21.29 -4.81
C VAL A 14 -3.86 -20.52 -4.35
N ALA A 15 -3.37 -20.84 -3.16
CA ALA A 15 -2.23 -20.14 -2.58
C ALA A 15 -1.44 -21.08 -1.68
N CYS A 16 -0.19 -20.69 -1.39
CA CYS A 16 0.59 -21.44 -0.39
C CYS A 16 -0.06 -21.32 0.99
N PRO A 17 0.17 -22.28 1.89
CA PRO A 17 -0.50 -22.28 3.21
C PRO A 17 -0.28 -21.02 4.03
N ALA A 18 0.89 -20.37 3.86
CA ALA A 18 1.18 -19.13 4.58
C ALA A 18 0.24 -17.98 4.22
N PHE A 19 -0.42 -18.06 3.07
CA PHE A 19 -1.34 -17.00 2.58
C PHE A 19 -2.80 -17.31 2.84
N LYS A 20 -3.10 -18.42 3.51
CA LYS A 20 -4.49 -18.78 3.77
C LYS A 20 -5.15 -17.70 4.66
N GLY A 21 -6.26 -17.14 4.17
CA GLY A 21 -6.96 -16.07 4.87
C GLY A 21 -6.32 -14.69 4.72
N ALA A 22 -5.24 -14.58 3.96
CA ALA A 22 -4.57 -13.31 3.75
C ALA A 22 -5.40 -12.34 2.93
N ARG A 23 -5.22 -11.06 3.20
CA ARG A 23 -5.80 -9.98 2.42
C ARG A 23 -4.71 -9.36 1.54
N TRP A 24 -5.06 -9.06 0.30
CA TRP A 24 -4.14 -8.48 -0.67
C TRP A 24 -4.76 -7.24 -1.29
N LEU A 25 -3.98 -6.16 -1.29
CA LEU A 25 -4.41 -4.87 -1.78
C LEU A 25 -3.63 -4.48 -3.02
N ILE A 26 -4.32 -3.89 -3.99
CA ILE A 26 -3.68 -3.26 -5.15
C ILE A 26 -3.48 -1.80 -4.81
N ILE A 27 -2.25 -1.32 -4.93
CA ILE A 27 -1.87 0.01 -4.48
C ILE A 27 -1.48 0.89 -5.66
N ASN A 28 -1.97 2.12 -5.67
CA ASN A 28 -1.45 3.18 -6.53
C ASN A 28 -0.31 3.86 -5.76
N PRO A 29 0.96 3.59 -6.10
CA PRO A 29 2.08 4.17 -5.36
C PRO A 29 2.13 5.68 -5.55
N SER A 30 2.49 6.40 -4.49
CA SER A 30 2.51 7.85 -4.50
C SER A 30 3.88 8.36 -4.94
N ASP A 31 3.91 9.14 -5.99
CA ASP A 31 5.04 9.96 -6.37
C ASP A 31 4.83 11.40 -5.87
N ARG A 32 5.71 12.31 -6.24
CA ARG A 32 5.61 13.70 -5.79
C ARG A 32 4.27 14.35 -6.19
N LYS A 33 3.82 14.11 -7.41
CA LYS A 33 2.56 14.68 -7.93
C LYS A 33 1.35 14.13 -7.20
N THR A 34 1.30 12.82 -7.00
CA THR A 34 0.16 12.19 -6.34
C THR A 34 0.13 12.50 -4.85
N ILE A 35 1.28 12.61 -4.18
CA ILE A 35 1.36 13.06 -2.79
C ILE A 35 0.82 14.48 -2.67
N LYS A 36 1.21 15.37 -3.57
CA LYS A 36 0.68 16.74 -3.57
C LYS A 36 -0.82 16.76 -3.78
N ALA A 37 -1.32 15.97 -4.73
CA ALA A 37 -2.76 15.86 -4.97
C ALA A 37 -3.50 15.37 -3.72
N LEU A 38 -2.98 14.37 -3.03
CA LEU A 38 -3.58 13.84 -1.80
C LEU A 38 -3.54 14.86 -0.66
N SER A 39 -2.50 15.68 -0.56
CA SER A 39 -2.42 16.70 0.47
C SER A 39 -3.46 17.81 0.27
N GLU A 40 -3.84 18.07 -0.97
CA GLU A 40 -4.87 19.05 -1.32
C GLU A 40 -6.27 18.45 -1.22
N ASP A 41 -6.42 17.18 -1.60
CA ASP A 41 -7.69 16.45 -1.62
C ASP A 41 -7.42 14.95 -1.39
N MET A 42 -7.75 14.46 -0.21
CA MET A 42 -7.55 13.05 0.16
C MET A 42 -8.37 12.09 -0.71
N GLU A 43 -9.39 12.57 -1.40
CA GLU A 43 -10.18 11.77 -2.32
C GLU A 43 -9.62 11.78 -3.75
N SER A 44 -8.47 12.39 -3.96
CA SER A 44 -7.85 12.45 -5.28
C SER A 44 -7.70 11.05 -5.89
N THR A 45 -8.05 10.92 -7.17
CA THR A 45 -7.93 9.69 -7.94
C THR A 45 -6.75 9.74 -8.92
N ALA A 46 -5.85 10.70 -8.75
CA ALA A 46 -4.68 10.81 -9.62
C ALA A 46 -3.83 9.55 -9.54
N LEU A 47 -3.50 8.96 -10.68
CA LEU A 47 -2.69 7.74 -10.77
C LEU A 47 -1.25 8.08 -11.08
N SER A 48 -0.31 7.36 -10.44
CA SER A 48 1.08 7.45 -10.80
C SER A 48 1.34 6.60 -12.06
N PRO A 49 2.37 6.91 -12.84
CA PRO A 49 2.66 6.17 -14.07
C PRO A 49 3.31 4.80 -13.83
N GLY A 50 3.74 4.51 -12.63
CA GLY A 50 4.40 3.25 -12.31
C GLY A 50 3.45 2.07 -12.15
N PRO A 51 3.97 0.85 -12.03
CA PRO A 51 3.16 -0.33 -11.77
C PRO A 51 2.51 -0.27 -10.39
N SER A 52 1.38 -0.95 -10.24
CA SER A 52 0.66 -1.03 -8.98
C SER A 52 1.09 -2.30 -8.24
N PRO A 53 1.80 -2.18 -7.11
CA PRO A 53 2.17 -3.36 -6.34
C PRO A 53 0.97 -4.00 -5.66
N VAL A 54 1.09 -5.30 -5.40
CA VAL A 54 0.15 -6.05 -4.59
C VAL A 54 0.75 -6.19 -3.20
N VAL A 55 0.03 -5.73 -2.20
CA VAL A 55 0.54 -5.59 -0.83
C VAL A 55 -0.26 -6.47 0.12
N TYR A 56 0.44 -7.24 0.95
CA TYR A 56 -0.18 -8.02 2.03
C TYR A 56 -0.74 -7.07 3.09
N ASP A 57 -1.96 -7.33 3.56
CA ASP A 57 -2.61 -6.49 4.56
C ASP A 57 -3.17 -7.32 5.70
N ASP A 58 -2.79 -6.99 6.93
CA ASP A 58 -3.39 -7.51 8.15
C ASP A 58 -3.93 -6.40 9.07
N LEU A 59 -3.97 -5.17 8.57
CA LEU A 59 -4.46 -4.01 9.33
C LEU A 59 -5.91 -3.67 9.03
N GLY A 60 -6.46 -4.21 7.96
CA GLY A 60 -7.85 -3.96 7.60
C GLY A 60 -8.07 -2.74 6.71
N ALA A 61 -7.10 -2.36 5.88
CA ALA A 61 -7.28 -1.26 4.95
C ALA A 61 -8.28 -1.63 3.84
N GLY A 62 -9.03 -0.66 3.39
CA GLY A 62 -10.01 -0.80 2.31
C GLY A 62 -9.69 0.09 1.13
N VAL A 63 -10.41 -0.12 0.02
CA VAL A 63 -10.29 0.72 -1.17
C VAL A 63 -10.58 2.16 -0.80
N GLY A 64 -9.71 3.07 -1.24
CA GLY A 64 -9.78 4.49 -0.89
C GLY A 64 -8.88 4.90 0.26
N ASP A 65 -8.43 3.96 1.10
CA ASP A 65 -7.49 4.27 2.17
C ASP A 65 -6.10 4.57 1.61
N ILE A 66 -5.38 5.43 2.30
CA ILE A 66 -3.96 5.67 2.04
C ILE A 66 -3.18 4.86 3.05
N ILE A 67 -2.17 4.13 2.58
CA ILE A 67 -1.36 3.27 3.43
C ILE A 67 0.12 3.61 3.34
N GLY A 68 0.86 3.23 4.38
CA GLY A 68 2.31 3.17 4.34
C GLY A 68 2.71 1.71 4.26
N TYR A 69 3.55 1.35 3.30
CA TYR A 69 3.96 -0.04 3.10
C TYR A 69 5.46 -0.15 2.91
N VAL A 70 6.00 -1.33 3.22
CA VAL A 70 7.41 -1.66 2.99
C VAL A 70 7.51 -2.80 2.00
N GLU A 71 8.63 -2.87 1.31
CA GLU A 71 8.90 -3.87 0.28
C GLU A 71 10.17 -4.64 0.58
N GLY A 72 10.38 -5.74 -0.15
CA GLY A 72 11.56 -6.55 -0.06
C GLY A 72 11.60 -7.41 1.20
N ALA A 73 12.79 -7.71 1.69
CA ALA A 73 12.99 -8.60 2.84
C ALA A 73 12.30 -8.09 4.11
N GLU A 74 12.17 -6.80 4.27
CA GLU A 74 11.52 -6.20 5.43
C GLU A 74 10.05 -6.56 5.51
N ALA A 75 9.39 -6.80 4.38
CA ALA A 75 7.99 -7.17 4.35
C ALA A 75 7.74 -8.54 5.00
N ALA A 76 8.69 -9.44 4.95
CA ALA A 76 8.57 -10.77 5.53
C ALA A 76 9.01 -10.83 7.00
N ALA A 77 9.65 -9.79 7.51
CA ALA A 77 10.20 -9.77 8.87
C ALA A 77 9.17 -10.03 9.98
N PRO A 78 7.90 -9.54 9.90
CA PRO A 78 6.91 -9.79 10.94
C PRO A 78 6.43 -11.23 11.05
N PHE A 79 6.71 -12.08 10.08
CA PHE A 79 6.23 -13.47 10.08
C PHE A 79 7.16 -14.36 10.88
N GLU A 80 6.58 -15.28 11.66
CA GLU A 80 7.35 -16.23 12.47
C GLU A 80 8.16 -17.21 11.61
N ASN A 81 7.58 -17.60 10.47
CA ASN A 81 8.21 -18.54 9.55
C ASN A 81 8.56 -17.83 8.25
N PRO A 82 9.55 -18.34 7.50
CA PRO A 82 9.84 -17.79 6.18
C PRO A 82 8.57 -17.71 5.33
N THR A 83 8.24 -16.52 4.86
CA THR A 83 7.00 -16.27 4.12
C THR A 83 7.33 -15.44 2.89
N PRO A 84 6.88 -15.86 1.68
CA PRO A 84 7.22 -15.18 0.44
C PRO A 84 6.36 -13.92 0.22
N VAL A 85 6.45 -12.98 1.14
CA VAL A 85 5.77 -11.67 1.05
C VAL A 85 6.80 -10.63 0.64
N ASP A 86 6.52 -9.89 -0.42
CA ASP A 86 7.41 -8.87 -0.96
C ASP A 86 6.98 -7.44 -0.60
N ALA A 87 5.76 -7.25 -0.18
CA ALA A 87 5.26 -5.95 0.28
C ALA A 87 4.20 -6.15 1.34
N ILE A 88 4.26 -5.36 2.40
CA ILE A 88 3.32 -5.46 3.52
C ILE A 88 2.87 -4.06 3.96
N ASN A 89 1.55 -3.94 4.24
CA ASN A 89 0.99 -2.72 4.82
C ASN A 89 1.46 -2.56 6.26
N THR A 90 2.09 -1.45 6.57
CA THR A 90 2.59 -1.15 7.91
C THR A 90 1.80 -0.07 8.64
N ALA A 91 0.95 0.67 7.93
CA ALA A 91 0.15 1.74 8.54
C ALA A 91 -1.01 2.13 7.64
N ILE A 92 -2.11 2.51 8.26
CA ILE A 92 -3.21 3.20 7.56
C ILE A 92 -3.04 4.67 7.89
N ILE A 93 -2.98 5.51 6.86
CA ILE A 93 -2.65 6.92 6.98
C ILE A 93 -3.93 7.73 7.16
N ASP A 94 -3.96 8.54 8.20
CA ASP A 94 -5.09 9.41 8.46
C ASP A 94 -5.08 10.63 7.54
N ARG A 95 -3.93 11.28 7.40
CA ARG A 95 -3.84 12.50 6.64
C ARG A 95 -2.44 12.74 6.09
N VAL A 96 -2.37 13.38 4.91
CA VAL A 96 -1.13 13.75 4.26
C VAL A 96 -1.00 15.27 4.24
N PHE A 97 0.15 15.76 4.71
CA PHE A 97 0.54 17.17 4.56
C PHE A 97 1.79 17.21 3.69
N TYR A 98 1.77 18.00 2.66
CA TYR A 98 2.91 18.14 1.77
C TYR A 98 2.98 19.56 1.25
N ASN A 99 4.05 20.26 1.62
CA ASN A 99 4.26 21.66 1.26
C ASN A 99 5.72 21.85 0.83
N PRO A 100 6.04 21.60 -0.44
CA PRO A 100 7.40 21.75 -0.94
C PRO A 100 7.81 23.24 -0.96
N PHE A 101 9.11 23.49 -0.84
CA PHE A 101 9.65 24.85 -0.86
C PHE A 101 9.33 25.57 -2.15
N GLU A 102 9.22 24.85 -3.23
CA GLU A 102 8.93 25.36 -4.57
C GLU A 102 7.42 25.51 -4.80
N SER A 103 6.68 25.73 -3.82
CA SER A 103 5.22 25.81 -3.92
C SER A 103 4.73 26.84 -4.93
#